data_f42bbe3cbae5a008f36aea2145ce7dca
#
_entry.id   f42bbe3cbae5a008f36aea2145ce7dca
#
_cell.length_a   1.000
_cell.length_b   1.000
_cell.length_c   1.000
_cell.angle_alpha   90.00
_cell.angle_beta   90.00
_cell.angle_gamma   90.00
#
_symmetry.space_group_name_H-M   'P 1'
#
loop_
_entity.id
_entity.type
_entity.pdbx_description
1 polymer ?
#
loop_
_entity_poly.entity_id
_entity_poly.type
_entity_poly.pdbx_seq_one_letter_code
_entity_poly.pdbx_strand_id
1 'polypeptide(L)' 'PAAVTELGGNRCKVFSASVLGATTSAAPGTILAAGKEGIQVACGGGTVLRIDELQADGGKRMKAADYLRGHPIPVG' A
#
# COMPACT_ATOMS: atom_id res chain seq x y z
N PRO A 1 -6.10 -1.49 -16.00
CA PRO A 1 -5.25 -2.54 -15.45
C PRO A 1 -4.66 -2.11 -14.12
N ALA A 2 -4.55 -3.06 -13.21
CA ALA A 2 -4.02 -2.79 -11.89
C ALA A 2 -2.50 -2.67 -11.90
N ALA A 3 -1.97 -1.81 -11.05
CA ALA A 3 -0.54 -1.74 -10.80
C ALA A 3 -0.12 -2.94 -9.92
N VAL A 4 1.11 -3.37 -10.06
CA VAL A 4 1.67 -4.45 -9.26
C VAL A 4 2.75 -3.89 -8.35
N THR A 5 2.73 -4.28 -7.08
CA THR A 5 3.73 -3.87 -6.11
C THR A 5 4.01 -5.02 -5.14
N GLU A 6 5.04 -4.87 -4.32
CA GLU A 6 5.39 -5.83 -3.28
C GLU A 6 5.17 -5.17 -1.92
N LEU A 7 4.38 -5.82 -1.07
CA LEU A 7 4.05 -5.32 0.26
C LEU A 7 4.34 -6.42 1.29
N GLY A 8 5.22 -6.12 2.24
CA GLY A 8 5.58 -7.08 3.28
C GLY A 8 6.12 -8.41 2.75
N GLY A 9 6.81 -8.37 1.62
CA GLY A 9 7.36 -9.57 0.97
C GLY A 9 6.37 -10.30 0.07
N ASN A 10 5.13 -9.82 -0.05
CA ASN A 10 4.09 -10.43 -0.89
C ASN A 10 3.79 -9.55 -2.09
N ARG A 11 3.66 -10.19 -3.23
CA ARG A 11 3.30 -9.49 -4.46
C ARG A 11 1.81 -9.22 -4.48
N CYS A 12 1.44 -7.98 -4.76
CA CYS A 12 0.04 -7.54 -4.74
C CYS A 12 -0.30 -6.74 -5.99
N LYS A 13 -1.55 -6.88 -6.45
CA LYS A 13 -2.13 -5.99 -7.45
C LYS A 13 -2.87 -4.89 -6.71
N VAL A 14 -2.68 -3.64 -7.13
CA VAL A 14 -3.35 -2.48 -6.55
C VAL A 14 -4.51 -2.08 -7.45
N PHE A 15 -5.72 -2.15 -6.94
CA PHE A 15 -6.93 -1.84 -7.71
C PHE A 15 -7.45 -0.44 -7.46
N SER A 16 -7.24 0.09 -6.26
CA SER A 16 -7.68 1.43 -5.90
C SER A 16 -6.63 2.08 -5.03
N ALA A 17 -6.24 3.29 -5.40
CA ALA A 17 -5.27 4.07 -4.67
C ALA A 17 -5.54 5.56 -4.88
N SER A 18 -5.10 6.37 -3.92
CA SER A 18 -5.26 7.81 -3.96
C SER A 18 -3.94 8.50 -3.69
N VAL A 19 -3.64 9.54 -4.44
CA VAL A 19 -2.48 10.39 -4.18
C VAL A 19 -2.87 11.35 -3.06
N LEU A 20 -2.12 11.34 -1.96
CA LEU A 20 -2.37 12.23 -0.84
C LEU A 20 -1.67 13.58 -1.04
N GLY A 21 -2.21 14.62 -0.40
CA GLY A 21 -1.60 15.95 -0.45
C GLY A 21 -0.34 16.10 0.42
N ALA A 22 -0.02 15.08 1.20
CA ALA A 22 1.18 15.09 2.05
C ALA A 22 2.43 14.83 1.23
N THR A 23 3.59 15.25 1.76
CA THR A 23 4.89 14.96 1.17
C THR A 23 5.74 14.19 2.16
N THR A 24 6.76 13.50 1.65
CA THR A 24 7.67 12.72 2.49
C THR A 24 9.09 12.80 1.95
N SER A 25 10.07 12.68 2.84
CA SER A 25 11.47 12.54 2.49
C SER A 25 11.91 11.08 2.51
N ALA A 26 11.02 10.15 2.84
CA ALA A 26 11.34 8.73 2.88
C ALA A 26 11.66 8.20 1.48
N ALA A 27 12.49 7.17 1.40
CA ALA A 27 12.82 6.53 0.14
C ALA A 27 11.58 5.93 -0.52
N PRO A 28 11.49 5.97 -1.87
CA PRO A 28 10.37 5.34 -2.56
C PRO A 28 10.21 3.88 -2.15
N GLY A 29 8.96 3.46 -1.92
CA GLY A 29 8.65 2.11 -1.45
C GLY A 29 8.54 1.96 0.05
N THR A 30 8.93 2.99 0.83
CA THR A 30 8.80 2.95 2.28
C THR A 30 7.35 2.96 2.70
N ILE A 31 6.97 2.05 3.61
CA ILE A 31 5.63 2.01 4.19
C ILE A 31 5.55 3.08 5.28
N LEU A 32 4.71 4.07 5.07
CA LEU A 32 4.58 5.20 6.00
C LEU A 32 3.50 4.98 7.04
N ALA A 33 2.45 4.26 6.68
CA ALA A 33 1.36 3.93 7.59
C ALA A 33 0.64 2.68 7.07
N ALA A 34 0.10 1.89 7.99
CA ALA A 34 -0.66 0.70 7.66
C ALA A 34 -1.73 0.50 8.72
N GLY A 35 -2.99 0.67 8.36
CA GLY A 35 -4.09 0.61 9.32
C GLY A 35 -5.46 0.74 8.69
N LYS A 36 -6.41 1.24 9.46
CA LYS A 36 -7.83 1.32 9.08
C LYS A 36 -8.08 2.10 7.79
N GLU A 37 -7.23 3.08 7.49
CA GLU A 37 -7.41 3.93 6.32
C GLU A 37 -6.70 3.40 5.09
N GLY A 38 -6.00 2.27 5.21
CA GLY A 38 -5.27 1.68 4.11
C GLY A 38 -3.77 1.70 4.35
N ILE A 39 -3.01 1.56 3.27
CA ILE A 39 -1.55 1.51 3.33
C ILE A 39 -0.99 2.73 2.63
N GLN A 40 -0.21 3.54 3.35
CA GLN A 40 0.45 4.71 2.78
C GLN A 40 1.89 4.37 2.43
N VAL A 41 2.27 4.65 1.20
CA VAL A 41 3.59 4.30 0.65
C VAL A 41 4.25 5.55 0.09
N ALA A 42 5.53 5.72 0.40
CA ALA A 42 6.33 6.79 -0.20
C ALA A 42 6.57 6.47 -1.68
N CYS A 43 6.40 7.47 -2.52
CA CYS A 43 6.61 7.36 -3.96
C CYS A 43 7.73 8.31 -4.40
N GLY A 44 8.17 8.16 -5.65
CA GLY A 44 9.17 9.05 -6.23
C GLY A 44 8.69 10.49 -6.24
N GLY A 45 9.63 11.43 -6.08
CA GLY A 45 9.30 12.86 -6.05
C GLY A 45 8.72 13.35 -4.73
N GLY A 46 8.78 12.54 -3.68
CA GLY A 46 8.27 12.92 -2.36
C GLY A 46 6.76 12.82 -2.21
N THR A 47 6.07 12.17 -3.15
CA THR A 47 4.62 12.00 -3.06
C THR A 47 4.27 10.81 -2.17
N VAL A 48 3.04 10.81 -1.67
CA VAL A 48 2.50 9.73 -0.82
C VAL A 48 1.27 9.15 -1.50
N LEU A 49 1.25 7.83 -1.65
CA LEU A 49 0.13 7.10 -2.21
C LEU A 49 -0.53 6.28 -1.11
N ARG A 50 -1.87 6.36 -1.03
CA ARG A 50 -2.64 5.49 -0.13
C ARG A 50 -3.29 4.39 -0.96
N ILE A 51 -2.99 3.15 -0.61
CA ILE A 51 -3.59 1.98 -1.24
C ILE A 51 -4.87 1.64 -0.50
N ASP A 52 -5.98 1.61 -1.23
CA ASP A 52 -7.30 1.38 -0.67
C ASP A 52 -7.78 -0.06 -0.90
N GLU A 53 -7.53 -0.61 -2.08
CA GLU A 53 -7.89 -2.00 -2.43
C GLU A 53 -6.75 -2.69 -3.14
N LEU A 54 -6.57 -3.96 -2.80
CA LEU A 54 -5.50 -4.77 -3.35
C LEU A 54 -5.90 -6.23 -3.47
N GLN A 55 -5.05 -7.01 -4.16
CA GLN A 55 -5.17 -8.46 -4.24
C GLN A 55 -3.76 -9.05 -4.15
N ALA A 56 -3.49 -9.79 -3.09
CA ALA A 56 -2.24 -10.53 -2.97
C ALA A 56 -2.26 -11.74 -3.90
N ASP A 57 -1.08 -12.19 -4.33
CA ASP A 57 -0.96 -13.41 -5.14
C ASP A 57 -1.59 -14.59 -4.40
N GLY A 58 -2.47 -15.32 -5.09
CA GLY A 58 -3.18 -16.45 -4.52
C GLY A 58 -4.37 -16.08 -3.65
N GLY A 59 -4.61 -14.79 -3.42
CA GLY A 59 -5.73 -14.31 -2.65
C GLY A 59 -6.83 -13.71 -3.49
N LYS A 60 -7.76 -13.02 -2.86
CA LYS A 60 -8.85 -12.32 -3.54
C LYS A 60 -8.74 -10.82 -3.30
N ARG A 61 -9.42 -10.05 -4.16
CA ARG A 61 -9.48 -8.60 -4.02
C ARG A 61 -10.17 -8.23 -2.72
N MET A 62 -9.56 -7.31 -1.96
CA MET A 62 -10.12 -6.86 -0.70
C MET A 62 -9.61 -5.46 -0.37
N LYS A 63 -10.23 -4.83 0.62
CA LYS A 63 -9.74 -3.55 1.14
C LYS A 63 -8.39 -3.78 1.82
N ALA A 64 -7.50 -2.80 1.70
CA ALA A 64 -6.19 -2.88 2.33
C ALA A 64 -6.29 -3.07 3.84
N ALA A 65 -7.25 -2.40 4.50
CA ALA A 65 -7.47 -2.56 5.93
C ALA A 65 -7.80 -4.01 6.30
N ASP A 66 -8.62 -4.69 5.48
CA ASP A 66 -8.98 -6.09 5.73
C ASP A 66 -7.78 -7.02 5.50
N TYR A 67 -6.99 -6.73 4.47
CA TYR A 67 -5.76 -7.50 4.20
C TYR A 67 -4.80 -7.42 5.39
N LEU A 68 -4.65 -6.24 5.99
CA LEU A 68 -3.73 -6.02 7.11
C LEU A 68 -4.11 -6.82 8.37
N ARG A 69 -5.37 -7.19 8.53
CA ARG A 69 -5.79 -8.02 9.68
C ARG A 69 -5.13 -9.39 9.67
N GLY A 70 -4.97 -9.97 8.49
CA GLY A 70 -4.34 -11.28 8.35
C GLY A 70 -2.86 -11.23 7.96
N HIS A 71 -2.41 -10.09 7.47
CA HIS A 71 -1.06 -9.91 6.92
C HIS A 71 -0.48 -8.58 7.38
N PRO A 72 -0.08 -8.45 8.66
CA PRO A 72 0.47 -7.19 9.15
C PRO A 72 1.72 -6.77 8.36
N ILE A 73 1.79 -5.50 8.04
CA ILE A 73 2.92 -4.93 7.31
C ILE A 73 3.60 -3.91 8.22
N PRO A 74 4.88 -4.07 8.53
CA PRO A 74 5.58 -3.13 9.39
C PRO A 74 5.79 -1.79 8.69
N VAL A 75 5.69 -0.71 9.46
CA VAL A 75 6.02 0.64 9.00
C VAL A 75 7.53 0.81 8.98
N GLY A 76 8.03 1.46 7.95
CA GLY A 76 9.47 1.70 7.84
C GLY A 76 10.20 0.99 6.72
#